data_beff4948bf4fa963281954f0294604a6
#
_entry.id   beff4948bf4fa963281954f0294604a6
#
_cell.length_a   1.000
_cell.length_b   1.000
_cell.length_c   1.000
_cell.angle_alpha   90.00
_cell.angle_beta   90.00
_cell.angle_gamma   90.00
#
_symmetry.space_group_name_H-M   'P 1'
#
loop_
_entity.id
_entity.type
_entity.pdbx_description
1 polymer ?
#
loop_
_entity_poly.entity_id
_entity_poly.type
_entity_poly.pdbx_seq_one_letter_code
_entity_poly.pdbx_strand_id
1 'polypeptide(L)'
;MSFNNILSFGTLNPDFIYFIDELPNLGGDIRSYKYLIRAGGTATNCAENIANWGLNVGVAGNSIGSDEFGEYMIKHFENSNINYENIIFENHDTPTCSIYVDKNGERTIISSGYNFCKWNNLKEVKNFDSLIVDRYSIPFIKQDLESVSHDVFITQAGYQEEITYKINFLVVSKDEIDVIEANRLINEEYVDWILLTSSNLPARLISKDGVLEITPPDFKTINSTGAGDATAAYIGAFGVENLIENVKGACASGAIVAGTNELPTMEKIKEVSELIEIKPR
;
A
#
# COMPACT_ATOMS: atom_id res chain seq x y z
N MET A 1 4.55 19.99 3.84
CA MET A 1 3.93 20.19 2.51
C MET A 1 3.77 18.83 1.85
N SER A 2 2.88 18.64 0.87
CA SER A 2 2.80 17.40 0.07
C SER A 2 3.76 17.48 -1.12
N PHE A 3 4.13 16.33 -1.66
CA PHE A 3 4.79 16.26 -2.96
C PHE A 3 3.83 16.70 -4.08
N ASN A 4 4.39 17.23 -5.17
CA ASN A 4 3.59 17.75 -6.28
C ASN A 4 3.15 16.64 -7.24
N ASN A 5 4.02 15.67 -7.48
CA ASN A 5 3.80 14.56 -8.41
C ASN A 5 4.15 13.25 -7.72
N ILE A 6 3.17 12.43 -7.47
CA ILE A 6 3.33 11.17 -6.75
C ILE A 6 3.09 10.02 -7.74
N LEU A 7 4.00 9.05 -7.76
CA LEU A 7 3.82 7.81 -8.51
C LEU A 7 3.54 6.66 -7.54
N SER A 8 2.44 5.97 -7.73
CA SER A 8 2.15 4.70 -7.08
C SER A 8 2.48 3.57 -8.04
N PHE A 9 3.51 2.79 -7.71
CA PHE A 9 4.05 1.73 -8.57
C PHE A 9 3.87 0.37 -7.93
N GLY A 10 3.23 -0.55 -8.64
CA GLY A 10 3.03 -1.90 -8.10
C GLY A 10 1.91 -2.67 -8.78
N THR A 11 1.23 -3.48 -7.97
CA THR A 11 0.13 -4.33 -8.46
C THR A 11 -1.10 -3.51 -8.81
N LEU A 12 -1.66 -3.81 -9.99
CA LEU A 12 -2.88 -3.24 -10.57
C LEU A 12 -3.79 -4.41 -10.99
N ASN A 13 -4.96 -4.55 -10.37
CA ASN A 13 -5.88 -5.64 -10.65
C ASN A 13 -7.29 -5.36 -10.11
N PRO A 14 -8.35 -5.94 -10.65
CA PRO A 14 -9.61 -6.04 -9.93
C PRO A 14 -9.54 -7.08 -8.82
N ASP A 15 -10.12 -6.74 -7.67
CA ASP A 15 -10.33 -7.63 -6.53
C ASP A 15 -11.74 -8.21 -6.58
N PHE A 16 -11.85 -9.54 -6.58
CA PHE A 16 -13.11 -10.27 -6.41
C PHE A 16 -13.23 -10.67 -4.95
N ILE A 17 -14.07 -10.00 -4.18
CA ILE A 17 -14.20 -10.18 -2.74
C ILE A 17 -15.44 -11.02 -2.45
N TYR A 18 -15.24 -12.19 -1.86
CA TYR A 18 -16.27 -13.15 -1.49
C TYR A 18 -16.41 -13.22 0.03
N PHE A 19 -17.60 -12.98 0.54
CA PHE A 19 -17.90 -13.13 1.95
C PHE A 19 -18.46 -14.52 2.20
N ILE A 20 -17.81 -15.25 3.10
CA ILE A 20 -18.07 -16.66 3.39
C ILE A 20 -18.14 -16.90 4.91
N ASP A 21 -18.75 -17.99 5.34
CA ASP A 21 -18.74 -18.34 6.76
C ASP A 21 -17.36 -18.85 7.20
N GLU A 22 -16.77 -19.74 6.39
CA GLU A 22 -15.42 -20.29 6.60
C GLU A 22 -14.88 -20.85 5.28
N LEU A 23 -13.57 -21.01 5.15
CA LEU A 23 -12.97 -21.68 3.99
C LEU A 23 -13.33 -23.18 3.99
N PRO A 24 -13.69 -23.76 2.84
CA PRO A 24 -13.99 -25.18 2.77
C PRO A 24 -12.71 -26.02 2.95
N ASN A 25 -12.88 -27.23 3.47
CA ASN A 25 -11.82 -28.23 3.42
C ASN A 25 -11.50 -28.63 1.97
N LEU A 26 -10.32 -29.20 1.73
CA LEU A 26 -9.95 -29.72 0.42
C LEU A 26 -11.00 -30.69 -0.12
N GLY A 27 -11.47 -30.43 -1.35
CA GLY A 27 -12.54 -31.20 -2.00
C GLY A 27 -13.96 -30.78 -1.62
N GLY A 28 -14.12 -29.82 -0.69
CA GLY A 28 -15.43 -29.24 -0.35
C GLY A 28 -15.82 -28.10 -1.27
N ASP A 29 -17.11 -27.74 -1.22
CA ASP A 29 -17.65 -26.54 -1.86
C ASP A 29 -18.45 -25.71 -0.85
N ILE A 30 -18.47 -24.38 -1.07
CA ILE A 30 -19.26 -23.43 -0.28
C ILE A 30 -19.92 -22.40 -1.19
N ARG A 31 -20.93 -21.72 -0.66
CA ARG A 31 -21.54 -20.56 -1.32
C ARG A 31 -21.19 -19.30 -0.55
N SER A 32 -20.70 -18.28 -1.26
CA SER A 32 -20.60 -16.95 -0.69
C SER A 32 -22.00 -16.36 -0.51
N TYR A 33 -22.23 -15.69 0.61
CA TYR A 33 -23.51 -14.99 0.85
C TYR A 33 -23.52 -13.56 0.27
N LYS A 34 -22.35 -13.04 -0.08
CA LYS A 34 -22.18 -11.74 -0.73
C LYS A 34 -20.88 -11.76 -1.52
N TYR A 35 -20.84 -11.11 -2.67
CA TYR A 35 -19.60 -10.78 -3.36
C TYR A 35 -19.63 -9.36 -3.90
N LEU A 36 -18.47 -8.79 -4.15
CA LEU A 36 -18.30 -7.52 -4.84
C LEU A 36 -16.99 -7.51 -5.65
N ILE A 37 -16.94 -6.66 -6.65
CA ILE A 37 -15.74 -6.40 -7.44
C ILE A 37 -15.35 -4.95 -7.19
N ARG A 38 -14.06 -4.69 -6.96
CA ARG A 38 -13.50 -3.33 -6.87
C ARG A 38 -12.15 -3.29 -7.59
N ALA A 39 -11.74 -2.12 -8.00
CA ALA A 39 -10.34 -1.90 -8.37
C ALA A 39 -9.48 -2.14 -7.14
N GLY A 40 -8.32 -2.73 -7.33
CA GLY A 40 -7.43 -3.15 -6.24
C GLY A 40 -6.00 -3.31 -6.71
N GLY A 41 -5.20 -3.99 -5.90
CA GLY A 41 -3.76 -3.98 -5.96
C GLY A 41 -3.19 -2.81 -5.16
N THR A 42 -2.01 -3.00 -4.56
CA THR A 42 -1.42 -2.01 -3.65
C THR A 42 -1.22 -0.64 -4.33
N ALA A 43 -0.79 -0.63 -5.61
CA ALA A 43 -0.61 0.64 -6.33
C ALA A 43 -1.95 1.37 -6.54
N THR A 44 -3.02 0.66 -6.88
CA THR A 44 -4.35 1.23 -6.99
C THR A 44 -4.83 1.77 -5.65
N ASN A 45 -4.74 0.97 -4.58
CA ASN A 45 -5.20 1.37 -3.25
C ASN A 45 -4.46 2.62 -2.74
N CYS A 46 -3.14 2.71 -2.93
CA CYS A 46 -2.39 3.91 -2.58
C CYS A 46 -2.84 5.12 -3.40
N ALA A 47 -2.98 4.96 -4.72
CA ALA A 47 -3.39 6.05 -5.59
C ALA A 47 -4.80 6.56 -5.28
N GLU A 48 -5.75 5.66 -4.97
CA GLU A 48 -7.11 6.05 -4.56
C GLU A 48 -7.11 6.93 -3.32
N ASN A 49 -6.33 6.57 -2.30
CA ASN A 49 -6.20 7.37 -1.09
C ASN A 49 -5.68 8.78 -1.43
N ILE A 50 -4.59 8.86 -2.20
CA ILE A 50 -3.94 10.12 -2.57
C ILE A 50 -4.86 11.01 -3.41
N ALA A 51 -5.54 10.44 -4.41
CA ALA A 51 -6.52 11.16 -5.23
C ALA A 51 -7.71 11.65 -4.40
N ASN A 52 -8.19 10.84 -3.44
CA ASN A 52 -9.25 11.24 -2.50
C ASN A 52 -8.85 12.42 -1.59
N TRP A 53 -7.55 12.60 -1.35
CA TRP A 53 -7.01 13.78 -0.64
C TRP A 53 -6.82 15.01 -1.55
N GLY A 54 -7.19 14.91 -2.83
CA GLY A 54 -7.08 15.99 -3.81
C GLY A 54 -5.66 16.24 -4.30
N LEU A 55 -4.76 15.27 -4.21
CA LEU A 55 -3.39 15.36 -4.68
C LEU A 55 -3.21 14.71 -6.05
N ASN A 56 -2.19 15.16 -6.80
CA ASN A 56 -1.83 14.57 -8.08
C ASN A 56 -1.13 13.23 -7.88
N VAL A 57 -1.67 12.19 -8.46
CA VAL A 57 -1.09 10.85 -8.41
C VAL A 57 -1.23 10.14 -9.75
N GLY A 58 -0.16 9.46 -10.16
CA GLY A 58 -0.16 8.52 -11.27
C GLY A 58 0.04 7.09 -10.80
N VAL A 59 -0.35 6.15 -11.65
CA VAL A 59 -0.12 4.71 -11.43
C VAL A 59 0.74 4.12 -12.54
N ALA A 60 1.59 3.18 -12.16
CA ALA A 60 2.35 2.31 -13.03
C ALA A 60 2.57 0.96 -12.33
N GLY A 61 3.03 -0.05 -13.07
CA GLY A 61 3.29 -1.34 -12.47
C GLY A 61 3.20 -2.48 -13.46
N ASN A 62 2.43 -3.51 -13.13
CA ASN A 62 2.18 -4.59 -14.07
C ASN A 62 1.27 -4.14 -15.23
N SER A 63 1.46 -4.76 -16.40
CA SER A 63 0.53 -4.59 -17.51
C SER A 63 -0.85 -5.14 -17.18
N ILE A 64 -1.86 -4.58 -17.81
CA ILE A 64 -3.24 -5.08 -17.80
C ILE A 64 -3.64 -5.54 -19.20
N GLY A 65 -4.62 -6.41 -19.29
CA GLY A 65 -5.13 -6.91 -20.56
C GLY A 65 -6.06 -5.92 -21.25
N SER A 66 -6.32 -6.15 -22.54
CA SER A 66 -7.35 -5.45 -23.30
C SER A 66 -8.69 -6.19 -23.19
N ASP A 67 -9.05 -6.60 -22.00
CA ASP A 67 -10.27 -7.33 -21.65
C ASP A 67 -11.23 -6.47 -20.81
N GLU A 68 -12.37 -7.02 -20.45
CA GLU A 68 -13.40 -6.32 -19.65
C GLU A 68 -12.88 -5.84 -18.27
N PHE A 69 -11.91 -6.55 -17.69
CA PHE A 69 -11.30 -6.19 -16.42
C PHE A 69 -10.27 -5.08 -16.57
N GLY A 70 -9.51 -5.06 -17.66
CA GLY A 70 -8.64 -3.94 -18.00
C GLY A 70 -9.45 -2.66 -18.27
N GLU A 71 -10.55 -2.75 -19.03
CA GLU A 71 -11.48 -1.63 -19.24
C GLU A 71 -12.09 -1.15 -17.91
N TYR A 72 -12.45 -2.08 -17.01
CA TYR A 72 -12.95 -1.75 -15.68
C TYR A 72 -11.94 -0.94 -14.87
N MET A 73 -10.66 -1.34 -14.87
CA MET A 73 -9.57 -0.64 -14.17
C MET A 73 -9.37 0.77 -14.73
N ILE A 74 -9.33 0.93 -16.05
CA ILE A 74 -9.17 2.26 -16.69
C ILE A 74 -10.33 3.18 -16.33
N LYS A 75 -11.56 2.71 -16.46
CA LYS A 75 -12.73 3.49 -16.09
C LYS A 75 -12.71 3.92 -14.61
N HIS A 76 -12.19 3.06 -13.75
CA HIS A 76 -12.01 3.38 -12.34
C HIS A 76 -11.00 4.52 -12.16
N PHE A 77 -9.83 4.48 -12.82
CA PHE A 77 -8.82 5.54 -12.74
C PHE A 77 -9.35 6.88 -13.27
N GLU A 78 -10.07 6.87 -14.40
CA GLU A 78 -10.73 8.05 -14.94
C GLU A 78 -11.69 8.69 -13.94
N ASN A 79 -12.56 7.88 -13.31
CA ASN A 79 -13.54 8.36 -12.35
C ASN A 79 -12.92 8.87 -11.03
N SER A 80 -11.71 8.39 -10.69
CA SER A 80 -10.99 8.75 -9.47
C SER A 80 -9.94 9.85 -9.68
N ASN A 81 -9.83 10.43 -10.88
CA ASN A 81 -8.81 11.41 -11.26
C ASN A 81 -7.37 10.92 -11.02
N ILE A 82 -7.11 9.63 -11.26
CA ILE A 82 -5.79 9.03 -11.19
C ILE A 82 -5.17 9.04 -12.59
N ASN A 83 -3.96 9.56 -12.73
CA ASN A 83 -3.24 9.53 -14.00
C ASN A 83 -2.78 8.09 -14.31
N TYR A 84 -3.21 7.54 -15.44
CA TYR A 84 -2.92 6.18 -15.90
C TYR A 84 -2.11 6.13 -17.21
N GLU A 85 -1.48 7.23 -17.62
CA GLU A 85 -0.70 7.32 -18.88
C GLU A 85 0.45 6.30 -18.94
N ASN A 86 0.94 5.84 -17.78
CA ASN A 86 2.01 4.86 -17.71
C ASN A 86 1.54 3.40 -17.72
N ILE A 87 0.24 3.13 -17.81
CA ILE A 87 -0.25 1.74 -17.84
C ILE A 87 0.11 1.09 -19.17
N ILE A 88 0.67 -0.12 -19.08
CA ILE A 88 0.99 -0.96 -20.23
C ILE A 88 -0.22 -1.86 -20.52
N PHE A 89 -0.68 -1.84 -21.78
CA PHE A 89 -1.67 -2.78 -22.28
C PHE A 89 -0.99 -3.89 -23.05
N GLU A 90 -1.33 -5.14 -22.75
CA GLU A 90 -0.78 -6.33 -23.40
C GLU A 90 -1.90 -7.31 -23.78
N ASN A 91 -1.56 -8.23 -24.69
CA ASN A 91 -2.50 -9.27 -25.14
C ASN A 91 -2.47 -10.49 -24.18
N HIS A 92 -2.94 -10.29 -22.96
CA HIS A 92 -3.16 -11.32 -21.96
C HIS A 92 -4.39 -10.95 -21.11
N ASP A 93 -4.88 -11.88 -20.30
CA ASP A 93 -5.96 -11.58 -19.36
C ASP A 93 -5.43 -10.66 -18.25
N THR A 94 -6.22 -9.65 -17.87
CA THR A 94 -5.90 -8.78 -16.75
C THR A 94 -5.73 -9.61 -15.46
N PRO A 95 -4.62 -9.44 -14.71
CA PRO A 95 -4.45 -10.17 -13.47
C PRO A 95 -5.55 -9.83 -12.46
N THR A 96 -5.91 -10.79 -11.64
CA THR A 96 -7.01 -10.66 -10.67
C THR A 96 -6.63 -11.19 -9.31
N CYS A 97 -7.28 -10.69 -8.26
CA CYS A 97 -7.22 -11.27 -6.93
C CYS A 97 -8.60 -11.77 -6.48
N SER A 98 -8.66 -13.02 -6.04
CA SER A 98 -9.82 -13.57 -5.34
C SER A 98 -9.57 -13.47 -3.83
N ILE A 99 -10.40 -12.71 -3.13
CA ILE A 99 -10.29 -12.45 -1.70
C ILE A 99 -11.47 -13.09 -0.99
N TYR A 100 -11.19 -14.05 -0.13
CA TYR A 100 -12.19 -14.71 0.71
C TYR A 100 -12.14 -14.11 2.10
N VAL A 101 -13.24 -13.54 2.55
CA VAL A 101 -13.37 -12.91 3.88
C VAL A 101 -14.31 -13.77 4.71
N ASP A 102 -13.82 -14.35 5.80
CA ASP A 102 -14.62 -15.18 6.70
C ASP A 102 -15.47 -14.36 7.68
N LYS A 103 -16.30 -15.04 8.47
CA LYS A 103 -17.16 -14.41 9.50
C LYS A 103 -16.41 -13.67 10.60
N ASN A 104 -15.09 -13.93 10.77
CA ASN A 104 -14.25 -13.27 11.75
C ASN A 104 -13.54 -12.05 11.14
N GLY A 105 -13.70 -11.81 9.83
CA GLY A 105 -13.00 -10.78 9.07
C GLY A 105 -11.59 -11.19 8.62
N GLU A 106 -11.20 -12.46 8.85
CA GLU A 106 -9.94 -13.00 8.35
C GLU A 106 -10.03 -13.25 6.84
N ARG A 107 -8.91 -13.08 6.15
CA ARG A 107 -8.89 -13.13 4.69
C ARG A 107 -7.86 -14.12 4.15
N THR A 108 -8.25 -14.76 3.07
CA THR A 108 -7.37 -15.55 2.21
C THR A 108 -7.39 -14.96 0.82
N ILE A 109 -6.21 -14.71 0.25
CA ILE A 109 -6.05 -14.06 -1.05
C ILE A 109 -5.38 -15.02 -2.01
N ILE A 110 -5.96 -15.16 -3.21
CA ILE A 110 -5.39 -15.91 -4.32
C ILE A 110 -5.24 -14.95 -5.49
N SER A 111 -4.00 -14.68 -5.87
CA SER A 111 -3.66 -13.83 -7.01
C SER A 111 -3.41 -14.69 -8.25
N SER A 112 -3.88 -14.22 -9.41
CA SER A 112 -3.75 -14.93 -10.69
C SER A 112 -3.33 -13.98 -11.81
N GLY A 113 -2.63 -14.50 -12.80
CA GLY A 113 -2.30 -13.79 -14.05
C GLY A 113 -1.00 -13.00 -14.04
N TYR A 114 -0.39 -12.70 -12.91
CA TYR A 114 0.81 -11.85 -12.82
C TYR A 114 2.04 -12.41 -13.50
N ASN A 115 2.15 -13.72 -13.68
CA ASN A 115 3.24 -14.37 -14.37
C ASN A 115 3.28 -14.09 -15.89
N PHE A 116 2.21 -13.53 -16.45
CA PHE A 116 2.13 -13.12 -17.86
C PHE A 116 2.33 -11.62 -18.04
N CYS A 117 2.39 -10.85 -16.96
CA CYS A 117 2.49 -9.40 -17.04
C CYS A 117 3.89 -8.95 -17.40
N LYS A 118 3.97 -7.90 -18.23
CA LYS A 118 5.12 -7.01 -18.27
C LYS A 118 5.03 -6.02 -17.15
N TRP A 119 6.17 -5.56 -16.67
CA TRP A 119 6.28 -4.50 -15.69
C TRP A 119 6.87 -3.26 -16.32
N ASN A 120 6.38 -2.09 -15.92
CA ASN A 120 6.98 -0.84 -16.33
C ASN A 120 8.47 -0.80 -15.98
N ASN A 121 9.25 -0.23 -16.87
CA ASN A 121 10.62 0.18 -16.56
C ASN A 121 10.52 1.53 -15.81
N LEU A 122 10.92 1.55 -14.57
CA LEU A 122 10.81 2.75 -13.72
C LEU A 122 11.60 3.94 -14.29
N LYS A 123 12.70 3.71 -15.02
CA LYS A 123 13.49 4.76 -15.68
C LYS A 123 12.76 5.45 -16.83
N GLU A 124 11.76 4.82 -17.39
CA GLU A 124 10.95 5.39 -18.48
C GLU A 124 9.80 6.24 -17.95
N VAL A 125 9.38 6.01 -16.71
CA VAL A 125 8.38 6.82 -16.02
C VAL A 125 9.04 8.11 -15.52
N LYS A 126 8.49 9.25 -15.88
CA LYS A 126 9.10 10.56 -15.60
C LYS A 126 8.17 11.44 -14.75
N ASN A 127 8.78 12.51 -14.22
CA ASN A 127 8.07 13.61 -13.56
C ASN A 127 7.35 13.19 -12.26
N PHE A 128 8.04 12.50 -11.36
CA PHE A 128 7.55 12.27 -10.00
C PHE A 128 8.61 12.67 -8.97
N ASP A 129 8.15 13.24 -7.86
CA ASP A 129 8.97 13.69 -6.73
C ASP A 129 8.92 12.65 -5.59
N SER A 130 7.87 11.84 -5.58
CA SER A 130 7.65 10.75 -4.64
C SER A 130 7.20 9.49 -5.35
N LEU A 131 7.75 8.37 -4.89
CA LEU A 131 7.48 7.04 -5.40
C LEU A 131 7.01 6.14 -4.25
N ILE A 132 5.84 5.53 -4.43
CA ILE A 132 5.37 4.47 -3.55
C ILE A 132 5.50 3.16 -4.30
N VAL A 133 6.23 2.21 -3.76
CA VAL A 133 6.40 0.88 -4.35
C VAL A 133 5.79 -0.20 -3.48
N ASP A 134 5.15 -1.19 -4.07
CA ASP A 134 4.71 -2.36 -3.34
C ASP A 134 5.80 -3.46 -3.31
N ARG A 135 5.71 -4.34 -2.33
CA ARG A 135 6.65 -5.46 -2.17
C ARG A 135 6.69 -6.40 -3.38
N TYR A 136 5.61 -6.53 -4.14
CA TYR A 136 5.49 -7.47 -5.26
C TYR A 136 6.17 -6.97 -6.53
N SER A 137 6.32 -5.66 -6.68
CA SER A 137 6.99 -5.03 -7.81
C SER A 137 8.52 -5.06 -7.71
N ILE A 138 9.06 -5.21 -6.49
CA ILE A 138 10.50 -5.13 -6.21
C ILE A 138 11.35 -6.03 -7.12
N PRO A 139 11.02 -7.32 -7.36
CA PRO A 139 11.82 -8.17 -8.25
C PRO A 139 12.04 -7.61 -9.65
N PHE A 140 11.14 -6.75 -10.11
CA PHE A 140 11.14 -6.20 -11.46
C PHE A 140 11.83 -4.84 -11.57
N ILE A 141 11.90 -4.07 -10.47
CA ILE A 141 12.40 -2.68 -10.49
C ILE A 141 13.60 -2.44 -9.57
N LYS A 142 14.07 -3.44 -8.82
CA LYS A 142 15.14 -3.32 -7.82
C LYS A 142 16.37 -2.57 -8.35
N GLN A 143 16.82 -2.87 -9.58
CA GLN A 143 17.98 -2.20 -10.19
C GLN A 143 17.68 -0.74 -10.56
N ASP A 144 16.43 -0.41 -10.81
CA ASP A 144 16.01 0.94 -11.17
C ASP A 144 15.87 1.83 -9.94
N LEU A 145 15.48 1.27 -8.78
CA LEU A 145 15.37 1.99 -7.52
C LEU A 145 16.69 2.67 -7.14
N GLU A 146 17.82 2.00 -7.32
CA GLU A 146 19.13 2.58 -7.04
C GLU A 146 19.42 3.84 -7.89
N SER A 147 18.91 3.86 -9.13
CA SER A 147 19.13 4.98 -10.05
C SER A 147 18.26 6.20 -9.75
N VAL A 148 17.10 6.04 -9.11
CA VAL A 148 16.16 7.13 -8.81
C VAL A 148 16.22 7.59 -7.35
N SER A 149 16.82 6.82 -6.45
CA SER A 149 16.83 7.06 -5.00
C SER A 149 17.51 8.35 -4.54
N HIS A 150 18.28 9.01 -5.41
CA HIS A 150 18.96 10.25 -5.07
C HIS A 150 18.09 11.51 -5.17
N ASP A 151 17.06 11.47 -6.04
CA ASP A 151 16.24 12.64 -6.39
C ASP A 151 14.76 12.47 -6.00
N VAL A 152 14.36 11.28 -5.57
CA VAL A 152 12.96 10.91 -5.33
C VAL A 152 12.80 10.37 -3.92
N PHE A 153 11.74 10.78 -3.22
CA PHE A 153 11.36 10.20 -1.94
C PHE A 153 10.67 8.84 -2.17
N ILE A 154 11.28 7.76 -1.67
CA ILE A 154 10.78 6.41 -1.90
C ILE A 154 10.16 5.84 -0.63
N THR A 155 8.88 5.49 -0.71
CA THR A 155 8.14 4.74 0.32
C THR A 155 7.86 3.33 -0.18
N GLN A 156 8.23 2.31 0.59
CA GLN A 156 7.86 0.92 0.27
C GLN A 156 6.73 0.43 1.17
N ALA A 157 5.71 -0.16 0.55
CA ALA A 157 4.57 -0.80 1.21
C ALA A 157 4.78 -2.32 1.28
N GLY A 158 5.01 -2.82 2.50
CA GLY A 158 5.22 -4.24 2.80
C GLY A 158 6.65 -4.72 2.53
N TYR A 159 6.91 -5.97 2.95
CA TYR A 159 8.20 -6.64 2.85
C TYR A 159 7.99 -8.07 2.38
N GLN A 160 8.76 -8.51 1.39
CA GLN A 160 8.71 -9.87 0.87
C GLN A 160 10.10 -10.43 0.57
N GLU A 161 11.03 -9.57 0.15
CA GLU A 161 12.40 -9.93 -0.19
C GLU A 161 13.39 -9.08 0.58
N GLU A 162 14.62 -9.56 0.74
CA GLU A 162 15.69 -8.82 1.38
C GLU A 162 15.92 -7.47 0.69
N ILE A 163 15.81 -6.39 1.46
CA ILE A 163 16.12 -5.04 1.00
C ILE A 163 17.64 -4.86 0.99
N THR A 164 18.20 -4.65 -0.21
CA THR A 164 19.62 -4.36 -0.46
C THR A 164 19.80 -3.11 -1.32
N TYR A 165 18.79 -2.25 -1.36
CA TYR A 165 18.70 -0.99 -2.10
C TYR A 165 18.21 0.11 -1.15
N LYS A 166 18.46 1.37 -1.51
CA LYS A 166 18.10 2.51 -0.66
C LYS A 166 16.64 2.91 -0.87
N ILE A 167 15.92 3.07 0.24
CA ILE A 167 14.60 3.70 0.31
C ILE A 167 14.55 4.65 1.52
N ASN A 168 13.66 5.62 1.51
CA ASN A 168 13.51 6.56 2.61
C ASN A 168 12.61 6.02 3.72
N PHE A 169 11.53 5.36 3.35
CA PHE A 169 10.54 4.92 4.32
C PHE A 169 9.99 3.53 4.01
N LEU A 170 9.94 2.66 5.01
CA LEU A 170 9.32 1.33 4.93
C LEU A 170 8.09 1.29 5.85
N VAL A 171 6.93 1.00 5.28
CA VAL A 171 5.70 0.69 6.02
C VAL A 171 5.49 -0.82 5.96
N VAL A 172 5.54 -1.48 7.11
CA VAL A 172 5.56 -2.94 7.19
C VAL A 172 4.88 -3.44 8.46
N SER A 173 4.30 -4.62 8.43
CA SER A 173 3.72 -5.24 9.62
C SER A 173 4.75 -6.09 10.39
N LYS A 174 4.50 -6.30 11.68
CA LYS A 174 5.29 -7.21 12.53
C LYS A 174 5.21 -8.67 12.07
N ASP A 175 4.24 -9.03 11.23
CA ASP A 175 4.07 -10.37 10.69
C ASP A 175 4.93 -10.58 9.44
N GLU A 176 5.48 -9.49 8.87
CA GLU A 176 6.35 -9.52 7.69
C GLU A 176 7.84 -9.45 8.08
N ILE A 177 8.19 -8.61 9.06
CA ILE A 177 9.57 -8.55 9.60
C ILE A 177 9.54 -8.45 11.13
N ASP A 178 10.60 -8.91 11.76
CA ASP A 178 10.83 -8.70 13.19
C ASP A 178 11.68 -7.44 13.47
N VAL A 179 11.87 -7.14 14.74
CA VAL A 179 12.66 -5.95 15.16
C VAL A 179 14.15 -6.12 14.83
N ILE A 180 14.64 -7.36 14.72
CA ILE A 180 16.06 -7.65 14.42
C ILE A 180 16.32 -7.22 12.96
N GLU A 181 15.47 -7.68 12.05
CA GLU A 181 15.57 -7.29 10.64
C GLU A 181 15.36 -5.79 10.44
N ALA A 182 14.38 -5.19 11.13
CA ALA A 182 14.19 -3.75 11.09
C ALA A 182 15.46 -2.97 11.51
N ASN A 183 16.10 -3.40 12.60
CA ASN A 183 17.35 -2.78 13.05
C ASN A 183 18.52 -3.02 12.07
N ARG A 184 18.59 -4.18 11.42
CA ARG A 184 19.59 -4.44 10.37
C ARG A 184 19.45 -3.44 9.23
N LEU A 185 18.23 -3.28 8.70
CA LEU A 185 17.96 -2.36 7.61
C LEU A 185 18.34 -0.90 7.92
N ILE A 186 18.09 -0.44 9.14
CA ILE A 186 18.48 0.90 9.60
C ILE A 186 20.01 1.01 9.75
N ASN A 187 20.67 0.02 10.38
CA ASN A 187 22.11 0.05 10.65
C ASN A 187 22.94 -0.05 9.37
N GLU A 188 22.46 -0.81 8.37
CA GLU A 188 23.08 -0.94 7.06
C GLU A 188 22.70 0.21 6.10
N GLU A 189 21.91 1.17 6.57
CA GLU A 189 21.49 2.38 5.83
C GLU A 189 20.63 2.11 4.58
N TYR A 190 20.02 0.95 4.48
CA TYR A 190 19.08 0.66 3.39
C TYR A 190 17.76 1.41 3.54
N VAL A 191 17.36 1.70 4.78
CA VAL A 191 16.10 2.39 5.09
C VAL A 191 16.37 3.49 6.11
N ASP A 192 15.83 4.70 5.90
CA ASP A 192 15.98 5.80 6.87
C ASP A 192 14.96 5.68 8.03
N TRP A 193 13.74 5.27 7.71
CA TRP A 193 12.62 5.20 8.65
C TRP A 193 11.79 3.93 8.41
N ILE A 194 11.46 3.20 9.48
CA ILE A 194 10.59 2.03 9.43
C ILE A 194 9.38 2.25 10.35
N LEU A 195 8.17 2.23 9.80
CA LEU A 195 6.93 2.15 10.56
C LEU A 195 6.50 0.69 10.63
N LEU A 196 6.82 0.05 11.76
CA LEU A 196 6.45 -1.34 12.06
C LEU A 196 5.06 -1.35 12.70
N THR A 197 4.06 -1.68 11.91
CA THR A 197 2.65 -1.72 12.34
C THR A 197 2.31 -3.03 13.04
N SER A 198 1.29 -3.04 13.89
CA SER A 198 0.93 -4.18 14.72
C SER A 198 -0.58 -4.28 15.00
N SER A 199 -1.40 -4.21 13.96
CA SER A 199 -2.88 -4.23 14.10
C SER A 199 -3.36 -3.25 15.19
N ASN A 200 -4.00 -3.75 16.27
CA ASN A 200 -4.52 -2.95 17.40
C ASN A 200 -3.48 -2.70 18.51
N LEU A 201 -2.24 -3.18 18.36
CA LEU A 201 -1.17 -2.95 19.32
C LEU A 201 -0.37 -1.70 18.91
N PRO A 202 0.42 -1.12 19.84
CA PRO A 202 1.29 -0.01 19.49
C PRO A 202 2.24 -0.34 18.34
N ALA A 203 2.27 0.55 17.35
CA ALA A 203 3.23 0.53 16.26
C ALA A 203 4.58 1.09 16.75
N ARG A 204 5.63 0.91 15.95
CA ARG A 204 6.95 1.45 16.24
C ARG A 204 7.49 2.20 15.04
N LEU A 205 7.93 3.42 15.26
CA LEU A 205 8.78 4.13 14.31
C LEU A 205 10.24 3.92 14.70
N ILE A 206 11.00 3.28 13.83
CA ILE A 206 12.40 2.90 14.05
C ILE A 206 13.28 3.70 13.10
N SER A 207 14.34 4.31 13.62
CA SER A 207 15.33 5.06 12.86
C SER A 207 16.70 4.98 13.55
N LYS A 208 17.71 5.65 12.98
CA LYS A 208 19.02 5.81 13.62
C LYS A 208 18.95 6.57 14.96
N ASP A 209 17.99 7.47 15.11
CA ASP A 209 17.82 8.28 16.32
C ASP A 209 17.13 7.52 17.46
N GLY A 210 16.65 6.31 17.20
CA GLY A 210 16.02 5.45 18.19
C GLY A 210 14.64 4.96 17.78
N VAL A 211 13.84 4.57 18.78
CA VAL A 211 12.52 3.98 18.60
C VAL A 211 11.47 4.84 19.31
N LEU A 212 10.43 5.19 18.55
CA LEU A 212 9.22 5.78 19.11
C LEU A 212 8.09 4.75 19.08
N GLU A 213 7.34 4.68 20.18
CA GLU A 213 6.13 3.88 20.28
C GLU A 213 4.91 4.74 19.94
N ILE A 214 4.04 4.21 19.07
CA ILE A 214 2.86 4.90 18.56
C ILE A 214 1.64 4.12 19.01
N THR A 215 0.85 4.71 19.88
CA THR A 215 -0.39 4.09 20.36
C THR A 215 -1.51 4.45 19.38
N PRO A 216 -2.10 3.48 18.68
CA PRO A 216 -3.21 3.72 17.77
C PRO A 216 -4.46 4.18 18.53
N PRO A 217 -5.42 4.84 17.87
CA PRO A 217 -6.71 5.10 18.46
C PRO A 217 -7.47 3.78 18.69
N ASP A 218 -8.34 3.76 19.67
CA ASP A 218 -9.18 2.60 19.99
C ASP A 218 -10.33 2.45 18.97
N PHE A 219 -10.01 1.88 17.81
CA PHE A 219 -10.98 1.54 16.77
C PHE A 219 -11.22 0.04 16.69
N LYS A 220 -12.50 -0.34 16.64
CA LYS A 220 -12.85 -1.72 16.32
C LYS A 220 -12.53 -1.99 14.85
N THR A 221 -11.58 -2.86 14.58
CA THR A 221 -11.27 -3.31 13.23
C THR A 221 -12.46 -4.05 12.62
N ILE A 222 -12.92 -3.61 11.46
CA ILE A 222 -13.95 -4.25 10.65
C ILE A 222 -13.28 -5.07 9.54
N ASN A 223 -12.29 -4.47 8.86
CA ASN A 223 -11.55 -5.11 7.77
C ASN A 223 -10.20 -4.41 7.61
N SER A 224 -9.12 -5.15 7.76
CA SER A 224 -7.76 -4.58 7.65
C SER A 224 -7.24 -4.44 6.21
N THR A 225 -8.05 -4.81 5.19
CA THR A 225 -7.62 -4.69 3.78
C THR A 225 -7.43 -3.24 3.38
N GLY A 226 -6.26 -2.93 2.81
CA GLY A 226 -5.93 -1.57 2.37
C GLY A 226 -5.46 -0.62 3.49
N ALA A 227 -5.50 -1.03 4.77
CA ALA A 227 -5.02 -0.17 5.87
C ALA A 227 -3.52 0.12 5.76
N GLY A 228 -2.71 -0.88 5.42
CA GLY A 228 -1.28 -0.70 5.15
C GLY A 228 -1.03 0.20 3.94
N ASP A 229 -1.83 0.03 2.89
CA ASP A 229 -1.72 0.84 1.67
C ASP A 229 -2.06 2.31 1.96
N ALA A 230 -3.11 2.59 2.74
CA ALA A 230 -3.47 3.93 3.18
C ALA A 230 -2.37 4.57 4.05
N THR A 231 -1.74 3.77 4.92
CA THR A 231 -0.60 4.22 5.74
C THR A 231 0.60 4.59 4.86
N ALA A 232 0.96 3.74 3.90
CA ALA A 232 2.05 3.98 2.96
C ALA A 232 1.75 5.16 2.02
N ALA A 233 0.52 5.27 1.54
CA ALA A 233 0.04 6.38 0.73
C ALA A 233 0.23 7.72 1.43
N TYR A 234 -0.08 7.80 2.73
CA TYR A 234 0.07 9.05 3.49
C TYR A 234 1.55 9.46 3.61
N ILE A 235 2.43 8.52 3.97
CA ILE A 235 3.88 8.80 4.02
C ILE A 235 4.40 9.19 2.64
N GLY A 236 4.03 8.47 1.59
CA GLY A 236 4.43 8.78 0.22
C GLY A 236 3.94 10.14 -0.25
N ALA A 237 2.78 10.61 0.23
CA ALA A 237 2.23 11.91 -0.14
C ALA A 237 2.87 13.09 0.63
N PHE A 238 3.21 12.91 1.90
CA PHE A 238 3.60 14.00 2.80
C PHE A 238 5.06 13.93 3.29
N GLY A 239 5.75 12.81 3.06
CA GLY A 239 7.17 12.64 3.42
C GLY A 239 7.46 12.74 4.91
N VAL A 240 8.67 13.18 5.23
CA VAL A 240 9.21 13.20 6.60
C VAL A 240 9.56 14.60 7.14
N GLU A 241 9.27 15.69 6.42
CA GLU A 241 9.58 17.05 6.88
C GLU A 241 8.94 17.38 8.25
N ASN A 242 7.70 16.93 8.45
CA ASN A 242 6.98 17.00 9.71
C ASN A 242 6.74 15.58 10.23
N LEU A 243 7.81 14.83 10.45
CA LEU A 243 7.79 13.40 10.69
C LEU A 243 6.71 12.93 11.67
N ILE A 244 6.67 13.54 12.87
CA ILE A 244 5.73 13.13 13.93
C ILE A 244 4.28 13.30 13.49
N GLU A 245 3.94 14.45 12.91
CA GLU A 245 2.58 14.71 12.45
C GLU A 245 2.22 13.84 11.24
N ASN A 246 3.18 13.60 10.33
CA ASN A 246 2.95 12.76 9.17
C ASN A 246 2.81 11.27 9.56
N VAL A 247 3.56 10.79 10.55
CA VAL A 247 3.38 9.43 11.09
C VAL A 247 2.04 9.28 11.82
N LYS A 248 1.60 10.28 12.57
CA LYS A 248 0.23 10.28 13.14
C LYS A 248 -0.84 10.22 12.04
N GLY A 249 -0.71 11.07 11.00
CA GLY A 249 -1.62 11.06 9.86
C GLY A 249 -1.66 9.72 9.13
N ALA A 250 -0.50 9.09 8.93
CA ALA A 250 -0.38 7.78 8.31
C ALA A 250 -1.08 6.68 9.14
N CYS A 251 -0.83 6.65 10.46
CA CYS A 251 -1.50 5.71 11.35
C CYS A 251 -3.01 5.95 11.44
N ALA A 252 -3.45 7.23 11.44
CA ALA A 252 -4.86 7.60 11.40
C ALA A 252 -5.53 7.12 10.11
N SER A 253 -4.86 7.33 8.95
CA SER A 253 -5.36 6.89 7.65
C SER A 253 -5.60 5.38 7.62
N GLY A 254 -4.61 4.58 8.04
CA GLY A 254 -4.75 3.13 8.15
C GLY A 254 -5.83 2.69 9.13
N ALA A 255 -5.93 3.35 10.30
CA ALA A 255 -6.95 3.04 11.30
C ALA A 255 -8.38 3.32 10.80
N ILE A 256 -8.61 4.41 10.07
CA ILE A 256 -9.91 4.73 9.47
C ILE A 256 -10.30 3.65 8.46
N VAL A 257 -9.41 3.28 7.53
CA VAL A 257 -9.67 2.21 6.57
C VAL A 257 -10.02 0.90 7.28
N ALA A 258 -9.25 0.51 8.29
CA ALA A 258 -9.50 -0.72 9.05
C ALA A 258 -10.82 -0.70 9.83
N GLY A 259 -11.23 0.47 10.32
CA GLY A 259 -12.43 0.63 11.16
C GLY A 259 -13.72 0.94 10.40
N THR A 260 -13.64 1.46 9.16
CA THR A 260 -14.82 1.88 8.38
C THR A 260 -14.95 1.19 7.04
N ASN A 261 -13.84 0.70 6.49
CA ASN A 261 -13.72 0.20 5.12
C ASN A 261 -14.03 1.28 4.05
N GLU A 262 -13.81 2.55 4.39
CA GLU A 262 -14.02 3.72 3.53
C GLU A 262 -12.68 4.45 3.31
N LEU A 263 -12.58 5.20 2.20
CA LEU A 263 -11.43 6.06 1.97
C LEU A 263 -11.42 7.21 2.98
N PRO A 264 -10.32 7.43 3.70
CA PRO A 264 -10.23 8.46 4.72
C PRO A 264 -10.14 9.86 4.10
N THR A 265 -10.98 10.79 4.54
CA THR A 265 -10.86 12.20 4.17
C THR A 265 -9.77 12.89 4.99
N MET A 266 -9.15 13.95 4.47
CA MET A 266 -8.14 14.74 5.20
C MET A 266 -8.66 15.29 6.53
N GLU A 267 -9.93 15.71 6.58
CA GLU A 267 -10.59 16.18 7.81
C GLU A 267 -10.64 15.05 8.85
N LYS A 268 -11.08 13.87 8.45
CA LYS A 268 -11.17 12.71 9.35
C LYS A 268 -9.80 12.22 9.82
N ILE A 269 -8.82 12.22 8.91
CA ILE A 269 -7.43 11.90 9.29
C ILE A 269 -6.93 12.86 10.37
N LYS A 270 -7.16 14.17 10.21
CA LYS A 270 -6.77 15.16 11.20
C LYS A 270 -7.41 14.89 12.57
N GLU A 271 -8.73 14.70 12.62
CA GLU A 271 -9.44 14.38 13.87
C GLU A 271 -8.86 13.14 14.56
N VAL A 272 -8.63 12.07 13.79
CA VAL A 272 -8.14 10.80 14.33
C VAL A 272 -6.66 10.89 14.73
N SER A 273 -5.84 11.64 14.01
CA SER A 273 -4.43 11.85 14.34
C SER A 273 -4.21 12.53 15.69
N GLU A 274 -5.14 13.38 16.13
CA GLU A 274 -5.10 14.03 17.45
C GLU A 274 -5.27 13.03 18.61
N LEU A 275 -5.84 11.86 18.35
CA LEU A 275 -6.00 10.78 19.33
C LEU A 275 -4.77 9.87 19.44
N ILE A 276 -3.80 10.02 18.54
CA ILE A 276 -2.60 9.17 18.49
C ILE A 276 -1.53 9.74 19.42
N GLU A 277 -1.08 8.92 20.35
CA GLU A 277 0.03 9.25 21.23
C GLU A 277 1.35 8.68 20.69
N ILE A 278 2.43 9.47 20.74
CA ILE A 278 3.79 9.04 20.40
C ILE A 278 4.70 9.29 21.59
N LYS A 279 5.47 8.27 22.00
CA LYS A 279 6.37 8.32 23.15
C LYS A 279 7.72 7.70 22.80
N PRO A 280 8.85 8.20 23.32
CA PRO A 280 10.12 7.49 23.27
C PRO A 280 10.00 6.12 23.96
N ARG A 281 10.68 5.12 23.39
CA ARG A 281 10.71 3.79 23.95
C ARG A 281 12.05 3.48 24.61
#